data_b7f2a576a71a46739a52379e382a2bfe
#
_entry.id   b7f2a576a71a46739a52379e382a2bfe
#
_cell.length_a   1.000
_cell.length_b   1.000
_cell.length_c   1.000
_cell.angle_alpha   90.00
_cell.angle_beta   90.00
_cell.angle_gamma   90.00
#
_symmetry.space_group_name_H-M   'P 1'
#
loop_
_entity.id
_entity.type
_entity.pdbx_description
1 polymer ?
#
loop_
_entity_poly.entity_id
_entity_poly.type
_entity_poly.pdbx_seq_one_letter_code
_entity_poly.pdbx_strand_id
1 'polypeptide(L)'
;MLTYPLSKNQLLLGKFLGQGGIIALATVLGFGSSALLLFIQNSDIAILQTFGYFILSATLLGLSFTAIAYMISLVASEKSKAAGVALITWFFFALVFDLALLALLVGAETGLSQTALTQLMMLNPADIFRLVNLAGLDSSDVNGALAIAIKANLTQSQLLMLLLGWVAAPLAIASIIFKNKKL
;
A
#
# COMPACT_ATOMS: atom_id res chain seq x y z
N MET A 1 9.98 6.28 -38.08
CA MET A 1 9.29 5.68 -36.92
C MET A 1 10.13 4.52 -36.44
N LEU A 2 10.79 4.67 -35.29
CA LEU A 2 11.56 3.59 -34.68
C LEU A 2 10.58 2.64 -34.00
N THR A 3 10.12 1.63 -34.71
CA THR A 3 9.37 0.49 -34.16
C THR A 3 10.37 -0.45 -33.48
N TYR A 4 10.79 -0.09 -32.28
CA TYR A 4 11.52 -1.01 -31.44
C TYR A 4 10.56 -2.13 -31.00
N PRO A 5 10.86 -3.42 -31.24
CA PRO A 5 9.99 -4.51 -30.84
C PRO A 5 10.07 -4.73 -29.33
N LEU A 6 9.38 -3.87 -28.57
CA LEU A 6 9.27 -4.04 -27.12
C LEU A 6 8.33 -5.21 -26.83
N SER A 7 8.77 -6.12 -25.97
CA SER A 7 7.85 -7.16 -25.46
C SER A 7 6.75 -6.52 -24.59
N LYS A 8 5.57 -7.16 -24.55
CA LYS A 8 4.42 -6.67 -23.74
C LYS A 8 4.80 -6.43 -22.28
N ASN A 9 5.63 -7.33 -21.71
CA ASN A 9 6.09 -7.22 -20.33
C ASN A 9 7.04 -6.02 -20.14
N GLN A 10 7.94 -5.75 -21.08
CA GLN A 10 8.82 -4.57 -21.03
C GLN A 10 8.01 -3.27 -21.05
N LEU A 11 6.94 -3.22 -21.85
CA LEU A 11 6.05 -2.07 -21.91
C LEU A 11 5.30 -1.87 -20.58
N LEU A 12 4.74 -2.95 -20.00
CA LEU A 12 4.03 -2.89 -18.72
C LEU A 12 4.97 -2.45 -17.59
N LEU A 13 6.12 -3.11 -17.47
CA LEU A 13 7.11 -2.81 -16.44
C LEU A 13 7.70 -1.42 -16.60
N GLY A 14 8.00 -0.99 -17.82
CA GLY A 14 8.51 0.36 -18.09
C GLY A 14 7.53 1.45 -17.65
N LYS A 15 6.24 1.28 -17.95
CA LYS A 15 5.19 2.20 -17.47
C LYS A 15 5.05 2.18 -15.96
N PHE A 16 5.05 0.98 -15.35
CA PHE A 16 4.95 0.82 -13.91
C PHE A 16 6.12 1.46 -13.18
N LEU A 17 7.35 1.22 -13.64
CA LEU A 17 8.57 1.82 -13.06
C LEU A 17 8.59 3.34 -13.24
N GLY A 18 8.19 3.85 -14.41
CA GLY A 18 8.10 5.30 -14.65
C GLY A 18 7.11 5.98 -13.70
N GLN A 19 5.92 5.41 -13.55
CA GLN A 19 4.91 5.95 -12.63
C GLN A 19 5.31 5.77 -11.17
N GLY A 20 5.93 4.63 -10.83
CA GLY A 20 6.48 4.36 -9.51
C GLY A 20 7.60 5.34 -9.13
N GLY A 21 8.46 5.68 -10.09
CA GLY A 21 9.49 6.71 -9.91
C GLY A 21 8.91 8.09 -9.58
N ILE A 22 7.79 8.46 -10.22
CA ILE A 22 7.09 9.72 -9.92
C ILE A 22 6.52 9.69 -8.50
N ILE A 23 5.88 8.59 -8.09
CA ILE A 23 5.34 8.43 -6.74
C ILE A 23 6.48 8.50 -5.71
N ALA A 24 7.58 7.78 -5.93
CA ALA A 24 8.73 7.78 -5.04
C ALA A 24 9.35 9.18 -4.90
N LEU A 25 9.56 9.88 -6.02
CA LEU A 25 10.07 11.25 -6.01
C LEU A 25 9.13 12.21 -5.27
N ALA A 26 7.83 12.12 -5.51
CA ALA A 26 6.85 12.97 -4.85
C ALA A 26 6.82 12.76 -3.34
N THR A 27 6.87 11.49 -2.89
CA THR A 27 6.89 11.15 -1.46
C THR A 27 8.21 11.58 -0.81
N VAL A 28 9.35 11.35 -1.47
CA VAL A 28 10.66 11.78 -0.96
C VAL A 28 10.75 13.30 -0.87
N LEU A 29 10.33 14.03 -1.88
CA LEU A 29 10.39 15.49 -1.87
C LEU A 29 9.40 16.08 -0.85
N GLY A 30 8.18 15.54 -0.76
CA GLY A 30 7.17 16.03 0.19
C GLY A 30 7.55 15.73 1.64
N PHE A 31 7.70 14.48 1.99
CA PHE A 31 7.95 14.06 3.38
C PHE A 31 9.43 14.17 3.77
N GLY A 32 10.36 14.03 2.82
CA GLY A 32 11.79 14.21 3.07
C GLY A 32 12.16 15.64 3.44
N SER A 33 11.54 16.63 2.79
CA SER A 33 11.72 18.04 3.19
C SER A 33 11.24 18.31 4.61
N SER A 34 10.10 17.74 5.00
CA SER A 34 9.57 17.83 6.37
C SER A 34 10.50 17.13 7.38
N ALA A 35 11.02 15.95 7.02
CA ALA A 35 11.98 15.24 7.86
C ALA A 35 13.26 16.05 8.10
N LEU A 36 13.79 16.68 7.05
CA LEU A 36 14.98 17.53 7.15
C LEU A 36 14.75 18.76 8.03
N LEU A 37 13.62 19.43 7.90
CA LEU A 37 13.27 20.58 8.72
C LEU A 37 13.18 20.20 10.20
N LEU A 38 12.50 19.10 10.53
CA LEU A 38 12.38 18.60 11.89
C LEU A 38 13.73 18.13 12.46
N PHE A 39 14.55 17.48 11.64
CA PHE A 39 15.88 17.05 12.03
C PHE A 39 16.78 18.25 12.38
N ILE A 40 16.76 19.33 11.58
CA ILE A 40 17.54 20.55 11.84
C ILE A 40 17.10 21.21 13.16
N GLN A 41 15.78 21.16 13.46
CA GLN A 41 15.25 21.78 14.68
C GLN A 41 15.57 20.97 15.96
N ASN A 42 15.51 19.64 15.88
CA ASN A 42 15.58 18.77 17.06
C ASN A 42 16.92 18.02 17.18
N SER A 43 17.72 17.97 16.11
CA SER A 43 18.99 17.23 16.03
C SER A 43 18.87 15.73 16.42
N ASP A 44 17.70 15.12 16.22
CA ASP A 44 17.40 13.73 16.57
C ASP A 44 17.37 12.86 15.31
N ILE A 45 18.27 11.90 15.24
CA ILE A 45 18.39 10.95 14.11
C ILE A 45 17.16 10.01 14.00
N ALA A 46 16.42 9.79 15.09
CA ALA A 46 15.22 8.97 15.10
C ALA A 46 14.13 9.55 14.17
N ILE A 47 14.10 10.87 14.00
CA ILE A 47 13.20 11.55 13.07
C ILE A 47 13.45 11.06 11.63
N LEU A 48 14.70 11.00 11.20
CA LEU A 48 15.04 10.54 9.84
C LEU A 48 14.68 9.06 9.63
N GLN A 49 14.86 8.24 10.67
CA GLN A 49 14.45 6.84 10.62
C GLN A 49 12.92 6.68 10.46
N THR A 50 12.15 7.38 11.29
CA THR A 50 10.68 7.33 11.25
C THR A 50 10.15 7.80 9.90
N PHE A 51 10.64 8.93 9.39
CA PHE A 51 10.26 9.43 8.08
C PHE A 51 10.73 8.52 6.94
N GLY A 52 11.86 7.84 7.09
CA GLY A 52 12.34 6.84 6.14
C GLY A 52 11.35 5.67 5.99
N TYR A 53 10.88 5.11 7.09
CA TYR A 53 9.83 4.07 7.09
C TYR A 53 8.53 4.59 6.50
N PHE A 54 8.15 5.83 6.83
CA PHE A 54 6.95 6.47 6.31
C PHE A 54 7.02 6.65 4.79
N ILE A 55 8.11 7.22 4.26
CA ILE A 55 8.32 7.43 2.82
C ILE A 55 8.31 6.09 2.07
N LEU A 56 9.01 5.09 2.60
CA LEU A 56 9.08 3.77 1.99
C LEU A 56 7.69 3.10 1.97
N SER A 57 6.99 3.08 3.09
CA SER A 57 5.66 2.47 3.18
C SER A 57 4.62 3.22 2.36
N ALA A 58 4.66 4.56 2.31
CA ALA A 58 3.78 5.37 1.49
C ALA A 58 4.02 5.14 -0.02
N THR A 59 5.28 5.01 -0.42
CA THR A 59 5.65 4.67 -1.80
C THR A 59 5.12 3.28 -2.17
N LEU A 60 5.32 2.28 -1.31
CA LEU A 60 4.82 0.92 -1.54
C LEU A 60 3.29 0.86 -1.58
N LEU A 61 2.60 1.61 -0.75
CA LEU A 61 1.14 1.74 -0.80
C LEU A 61 0.68 2.30 -2.14
N GLY A 62 1.29 3.39 -2.61
CA GLY A 62 1.00 3.99 -3.91
C GLY A 62 1.26 3.02 -5.07
N LEU A 63 2.36 2.25 -5.00
CA LEU A 63 2.68 1.21 -5.97
C LEU A 63 1.67 0.06 -5.94
N SER A 64 1.18 -0.34 -4.77
CA SER A 64 0.16 -1.40 -4.62
C SER A 64 -1.13 -1.02 -5.34
N PHE A 65 -1.66 0.19 -5.10
CA PHE A 65 -2.85 0.67 -5.79
C PHE A 65 -2.61 0.88 -7.29
N THR A 66 -1.41 1.30 -7.70
CA THR A 66 -1.03 1.40 -9.11
C THR A 66 -1.02 0.03 -9.78
N ALA A 67 -0.49 -1.00 -9.13
CA ALA A 67 -0.48 -2.37 -9.64
C ALA A 67 -1.91 -2.94 -9.77
N ILE A 68 -2.77 -2.70 -8.77
CA ILE A 68 -4.20 -3.05 -8.81
C ILE A 68 -4.90 -2.32 -9.97
N ALA A 69 -4.66 -1.03 -10.15
CA ALA A 69 -5.24 -0.24 -11.24
C ALA A 69 -4.81 -0.76 -12.62
N TYR A 70 -3.55 -1.20 -12.76
CA TYR A 70 -3.09 -1.84 -14.01
C TYR A 70 -3.81 -3.16 -14.27
N MET A 71 -3.96 -4.00 -13.25
CA MET A 71 -4.72 -5.25 -13.37
C MET A 71 -6.16 -4.97 -13.82
N ILE A 72 -6.84 -4.00 -13.20
CA ILE A 72 -8.21 -3.59 -13.55
C ILE A 72 -8.26 -3.06 -14.98
N SER A 73 -7.31 -2.22 -15.39
CA SER A 73 -7.29 -1.62 -16.74
C SER A 73 -7.11 -2.63 -17.87
N LEU A 74 -6.47 -3.76 -17.59
CA LEU A 74 -6.29 -4.84 -18.56
C LEU A 74 -7.57 -5.69 -18.75
N VAL A 75 -8.45 -5.74 -17.76
CA VAL A 75 -9.70 -6.49 -17.80
C VAL A 75 -10.86 -5.63 -18.30
N ALA A 76 -10.84 -4.35 -17.98
CA ALA A 76 -11.91 -3.42 -18.36
C ALA A 76 -12.00 -3.22 -19.89
N SER A 77 -13.22 -3.10 -20.39
CA SER A 77 -13.51 -2.87 -21.83
C SER A 77 -13.26 -1.42 -22.24
N GLU A 78 -13.39 -0.47 -21.33
CA GLU A 78 -13.30 0.96 -21.58
C GLU A 78 -12.43 1.66 -20.51
N LYS A 79 -11.69 2.70 -20.91
CA LYS A 79 -10.82 3.47 -20.00
C LYS A 79 -11.62 4.12 -18.86
N SER A 80 -12.81 4.62 -19.14
CA SER A 80 -13.69 5.26 -18.15
C SER A 80 -14.14 4.26 -17.08
N LYS A 81 -14.55 3.05 -17.50
CA LYS A 81 -14.92 1.97 -16.57
C LYS A 81 -13.72 1.52 -15.73
N ALA A 82 -12.53 1.41 -16.32
CA ALA A 82 -11.31 1.08 -15.58
C ALA A 82 -11.03 2.09 -14.47
N ALA A 83 -11.12 3.38 -14.78
CA ALA A 83 -10.89 4.45 -13.81
C ALA A 83 -11.94 4.42 -12.67
N GLY A 84 -13.21 4.23 -13.00
CA GLY A 84 -14.29 4.12 -12.02
C GLY A 84 -14.11 2.93 -11.08
N VAL A 85 -13.80 1.74 -11.64
CA VAL A 85 -13.56 0.54 -10.82
C VAL A 85 -12.30 0.70 -9.95
N ALA A 86 -11.24 1.28 -10.47
CA ALA A 86 -10.02 1.54 -9.68
C ALA A 86 -10.29 2.49 -8.52
N LEU A 87 -11.09 3.55 -8.74
CA LEU A 87 -11.49 4.49 -7.69
C LEU A 87 -12.35 3.81 -6.62
N ILE A 88 -13.34 3.00 -7.03
CA ILE A 88 -14.19 2.23 -6.12
C ILE A 88 -13.34 1.25 -5.29
N THR A 89 -12.37 0.58 -5.92
CA THR A 89 -11.45 -0.35 -5.24
C THR A 89 -10.60 0.37 -4.20
N TRP A 90 -10.05 1.54 -4.57
CA TRP A 90 -9.31 2.38 -3.62
C TRP A 90 -10.20 2.80 -2.44
N PHE A 91 -11.39 3.31 -2.72
CA PHE A 91 -12.35 3.74 -1.69
C PHE A 91 -12.74 2.59 -0.77
N PHE A 92 -12.94 1.38 -1.33
CA PHE A 92 -13.22 0.19 -0.57
C PHE A 92 -12.11 -0.12 0.44
N PHE A 93 -10.86 -0.18 0.01
CA PHE A 93 -9.74 -0.46 0.89
C PHE A 93 -9.42 0.67 1.86
N ALA A 94 -9.62 1.94 1.46
CA ALA A 94 -9.28 3.10 2.28
C ALA A 94 -10.31 3.41 3.38
N LEU A 95 -11.59 3.09 3.16
CA LEU A 95 -12.70 3.48 4.04
C LEU A 95 -13.65 2.33 4.39
N VAL A 96 -14.18 1.62 3.39
CA VAL A 96 -15.23 0.61 3.64
C VAL A 96 -14.69 -0.56 4.45
N PHE A 97 -13.47 -0.98 4.16
CA PHE A 97 -12.82 -2.08 4.87
C PHE A 97 -12.64 -1.78 6.36
N ASP A 98 -12.20 -0.57 6.71
CA ASP A 98 -12.07 -0.13 8.11
C ASP A 98 -13.40 -0.13 8.86
N LEU A 99 -14.46 0.40 8.21
CA LEU A 99 -15.79 0.41 8.79
C LEU A 99 -16.33 -1.00 8.98
N ALA A 100 -16.04 -1.91 8.05
CA ALA A 100 -16.41 -3.31 8.18
C ALA A 100 -15.66 -4.00 9.32
N LEU A 101 -14.36 -3.74 9.50
CA LEU A 101 -13.60 -4.24 10.65
C LEU A 101 -14.13 -3.71 11.96
N LEU A 102 -14.45 -2.40 12.03
CA LEU A 102 -15.02 -1.78 13.21
C LEU A 102 -16.40 -2.40 13.55
N ALA A 103 -17.27 -2.57 12.55
CA ALA A 103 -18.59 -3.20 12.73
C ALA A 103 -18.45 -4.65 13.24
N LEU A 104 -17.48 -5.39 12.72
CA LEU A 104 -17.17 -6.76 13.13
C LEU A 104 -16.65 -6.82 14.58
N LEU A 105 -15.83 -5.83 14.98
CA LEU A 105 -15.29 -5.74 16.33
C LEU A 105 -16.39 -5.41 17.37
N VAL A 106 -17.31 -4.53 17.01
CA VAL A 106 -18.42 -4.13 17.89
C VAL A 106 -19.55 -5.18 17.93
N GLY A 107 -19.80 -5.85 16.79
CA GLY A 107 -20.89 -6.84 16.66
C GLY A 107 -20.56 -8.25 17.15
N ALA A 108 -19.27 -8.58 17.36
CA ALA A 108 -18.88 -9.90 17.83
C ALA A 108 -19.05 -10.01 19.35
N GLU A 109 -20.10 -10.68 19.80
CA GLU A 109 -20.40 -10.91 21.23
C GLU A 109 -19.25 -11.62 21.98
N THR A 110 -18.49 -12.47 21.30
CA THR A 110 -17.35 -13.24 21.87
C THR A 110 -16.00 -12.56 21.67
N GLY A 111 -15.95 -11.41 20.97
CA GLY A 111 -14.73 -10.74 20.57
C GLY A 111 -13.93 -11.52 19.50
N LEU A 112 -13.31 -10.81 18.56
CA LEU A 112 -12.37 -11.41 17.62
C LEU A 112 -11.05 -11.69 18.33
N SER A 113 -10.45 -12.87 18.07
CA SER A 113 -9.11 -13.11 18.56
C SER A 113 -8.13 -12.12 17.93
N GLN A 114 -7.11 -11.71 18.69
CA GLN A 114 -6.06 -10.80 18.20
C GLN A 114 -5.46 -11.29 16.88
N THR A 115 -5.22 -12.59 16.76
CA THR A 115 -4.67 -13.22 15.56
C THR A 115 -5.59 -13.07 14.36
N ALA A 116 -6.90 -13.30 14.54
CA ALA A 116 -7.89 -13.18 13.46
C ALA A 116 -7.99 -11.72 12.97
N LEU A 117 -8.01 -10.76 13.88
CA LEU A 117 -8.04 -9.34 13.54
C LEU A 117 -6.80 -8.93 12.74
N THR A 118 -5.61 -9.33 13.21
CA THR A 118 -4.35 -9.04 12.52
C THR A 118 -4.33 -9.66 11.12
N GLN A 119 -4.80 -10.90 10.96
CA GLN A 119 -4.88 -11.54 9.64
C GLN A 119 -5.84 -10.79 8.70
N LEU A 120 -6.98 -10.35 9.19
CA LEU A 120 -7.92 -9.53 8.40
C LEU A 120 -7.27 -8.23 7.94
N MET A 121 -6.57 -7.52 8.83
CA MET A 121 -5.87 -6.28 8.47
C MET A 121 -4.78 -6.48 7.41
N MET A 122 -4.14 -7.65 7.36
CA MET A 122 -3.16 -7.98 6.31
C MET A 122 -3.79 -8.12 4.90
N LEU A 123 -5.10 -8.29 4.81
CA LEU A 123 -5.84 -8.31 3.54
C LEU A 123 -6.06 -6.91 2.96
N ASN A 124 -5.62 -5.88 3.65
CA ASN A 124 -5.76 -4.49 3.21
C ASN A 124 -4.39 -3.78 3.18
N PRO A 125 -3.90 -3.34 2.01
CA PRO A 125 -2.63 -2.65 1.93
C PRO A 125 -2.61 -1.31 2.70
N ALA A 126 -3.77 -0.64 2.85
CA ALA A 126 -3.86 0.59 3.63
C ALA A 126 -3.68 0.34 5.13
N ASP A 127 -4.21 -0.77 5.66
CA ASP A 127 -4.02 -1.15 7.05
C ASP A 127 -2.59 -1.59 7.35
N ILE A 128 -1.95 -2.33 6.42
CA ILE A 128 -0.53 -2.68 6.56
C ILE A 128 0.32 -1.41 6.61
N PHE A 129 0.05 -0.43 5.75
CA PHE A 129 0.72 0.87 5.78
C PHE A 129 0.57 1.55 7.15
N ARG A 130 -0.64 1.58 7.71
CA ARG A 130 -0.89 2.15 9.05
C ARG A 130 -0.12 1.40 10.12
N LEU A 131 -0.12 0.06 10.08
CA LEU A 131 0.63 -0.76 11.03
C LEU A 131 2.14 -0.52 10.95
N VAL A 132 2.74 -0.35 9.75
CA VAL A 132 4.16 0.01 9.60
C VAL A 132 4.49 1.29 10.35
N ASN A 133 3.62 2.31 10.23
CA ASN A 133 3.89 3.63 10.81
C ASN A 133 3.55 3.72 12.30
N LEU A 134 2.68 2.84 12.80
CA LEU A 134 2.32 2.78 14.22
C LEU A 134 3.16 1.78 15.02
N ALA A 135 3.85 0.84 14.37
CA ALA A 135 4.66 -0.18 15.04
C ALA A 135 5.85 0.39 15.84
N GLY A 136 6.21 1.65 15.62
CA GLY A 136 7.24 2.38 16.40
C GLY A 136 6.68 3.21 17.55
N LEU A 137 5.35 3.27 17.74
CA LEU A 137 4.70 4.02 18.80
C LEU A 137 4.34 3.11 19.98
N ASP A 138 4.32 3.69 21.18
CA ASP A 138 3.83 2.96 22.35
C ASP A 138 2.35 2.61 22.19
N SER A 139 1.99 1.37 22.50
CA SER A 139 0.62 0.85 22.35
C SER A 139 -0.42 1.58 23.22
N SER A 140 0.03 2.39 24.18
CA SER A 140 -0.80 3.25 25.02
C SER A 140 -1.43 4.43 24.26
N ASP A 141 -0.78 4.87 23.17
CA ASP A 141 -1.19 6.04 22.41
C ASP A 141 -2.14 5.71 21.26
N VAL A 142 -2.37 4.41 21.00
CA VAL A 142 -3.19 3.94 19.90
C VAL A 142 -4.44 3.23 20.41
N ASN A 143 -5.61 3.61 19.87
CA ASN A 143 -6.90 3.06 20.25
C ASN A 143 -7.54 2.24 19.10
N GLY A 144 -8.49 1.36 19.45
CA GLY A 144 -9.30 0.62 18.51
C GLY A 144 -8.63 -0.64 17.95
N ALA A 145 -9.03 -1.06 16.75
CA ALA A 145 -8.55 -2.29 16.09
C ALA A 145 -7.03 -2.30 15.88
N LEU A 146 -6.43 -1.14 15.59
CA LEU A 146 -4.99 -0.96 15.40
C LEU A 146 -4.18 -1.25 16.68
N ALA A 147 -4.68 -0.85 17.85
CA ALA A 147 -4.03 -1.15 19.13
C ALA A 147 -3.92 -2.67 19.39
N ILE A 148 -4.94 -3.43 18.98
CA ILE A 148 -4.96 -4.88 19.12
C ILE A 148 -3.95 -5.52 18.14
N ALA A 149 -3.88 -5.01 16.90
CA ALA A 149 -2.97 -5.55 15.88
C ALA A 149 -1.49 -5.25 16.17
N ILE A 150 -1.16 -4.11 16.79
CA ILE A 150 0.21 -3.75 17.19
C ILE A 150 0.78 -4.78 18.19
N LYS A 151 -0.06 -5.33 19.07
CA LYS A 151 0.34 -6.38 20.03
C LYS A 151 0.70 -7.72 19.37
N ALA A 152 0.49 -7.88 18.07
CA ALA A 152 0.80 -9.12 17.33
C ALA A 152 2.30 -9.33 17.06
N ASN A 153 3.20 -8.51 17.61
CA ASN A 153 4.67 -8.60 17.48
C ASN A 153 5.19 -8.68 16.04
N LEU A 154 4.49 -8.07 15.08
CA LEU A 154 4.98 -7.96 13.72
C LEU A 154 6.02 -6.84 13.63
N THR A 155 7.18 -7.16 13.10
CA THR A 155 8.24 -6.17 12.87
C THR A 155 7.90 -5.28 11.68
N GLN A 156 8.38 -4.02 11.67
CA GLN A 156 8.21 -3.11 10.54
C GLN A 156 8.69 -3.71 9.21
N SER A 157 9.79 -4.48 9.24
CA SER A 157 10.32 -5.16 8.06
C SER A 157 9.38 -6.24 7.51
N GLN A 158 8.70 -7.01 8.37
CA GLN A 158 7.71 -8.00 7.95
C GLN A 158 6.49 -7.33 7.29
N LEU A 159 6.03 -6.22 7.86
CA LEU A 159 4.93 -5.44 7.30
C LEU A 159 5.29 -4.82 5.93
N LEU A 160 6.53 -4.31 5.77
CA LEU A 160 7.03 -3.83 4.47
C LEU A 160 7.10 -4.95 3.44
N MET A 161 7.52 -6.15 3.82
CA MET A 161 7.51 -7.32 2.92
C MET A 161 6.09 -7.70 2.48
N LEU A 162 5.10 -7.58 3.36
CA LEU A 162 3.68 -7.78 3.00
C LEU A 162 3.20 -6.72 1.99
N LEU A 163 3.58 -5.45 2.18
CA LEU A 163 3.29 -4.39 1.20
C LEU A 163 3.95 -4.67 -0.16
N LEU A 164 5.18 -5.16 -0.17
CA LEU A 164 5.83 -5.62 -1.42
C LEU A 164 5.06 -6.76 -2.08
N GLY A 165 4.50 -7.68 -1.29
CA GLY A 165 3.59 -8.71 -1.80
C GLY A 165 2.34 -8.12 -2.47
N TRP A 166 1.75 -7.07 -1.90
CA TRP A 166 0.62 -6.34 -2.49
C TRP A 166 0.98 -5.56 -3.76
N VAL A 167 2.24 -5.21 -3.96
CA VAL A 167 2.76 -4.68 -5.25
C VAL A 167 2.95 -5.81 -6.25
N ALA A 168 3.65 -6.87 -5.83
CA ALA A 168 4.11 -7.94 -6.72
C ALA A 168 2.96 -8.81 -7.24
N ALA A 169 1.98 -9.16 -6.39
CA ALA A 169 0.89 -10.06 -6.78
C ALA A 169 -0.03 -9.47 -7.86
N PRO A 170 -0.59 -8.26 -7.73
CA PRO A 170 -1.42 -7.67 -8.79
C PRO A 170 -0.61 -7.39 -10.06
N LEU A 171 0.67 -7.00 -9.94
CA LEU A 171 1.54 -6.76 -11.10
C LEU A 171 1.85 -8.05 -11.85
N ALA A 172 2.09 -9.16 -11.16
CA ALA A 172 2.27 -10.47 -11.76
C ALA A 172 1.00 -10.93 -12.50
N ILE A 173 -0.17 -10.78 -11.87
CA ILE A 173 -1.47 -11.09 -12.50
C ILE A 173 -1.66 -10.20 -13.74
N ALA A 174 -1.40 -8.90 -13.64
CA ALA A 174 -1.47 -7.97 -14.76
C ALA A 174 -0.56 -8.40 -15.92
N SER A 175 0.68 -8.83 -15.61
CA SER A 175 1.64 -9.32 -16.60
C SER A 175 1.13 -10.58 -17.32
N ILE A 176 0.55 -11.53 -16.58
CA ILE A 176 -0.04 -12.76 -17.17
C ILE A 176 -1.22 -12.42 -18.07
N ILE A 177 -2.15 -11.57 -17.62
CA ILE A 177 -3.31 -11.13 -18.41
C ILE A 177 -2.84 -10.45 -19.69
N PHE A 178 -1.87 -9.53 -19.59
CA PHE A 178 -1.38 -8.78 -20.74
C PHE A 178 -0.65 -9.65 -21.76
N LYS A 179 0.12 -10.64 -21.29
CA LYS A 179 0.79 -11.61 -22.16
C LYS A 179 -0.21 -12.41 -23.00
N ASN A 180 -1.33 -12.83 -22.38
CA ASN A 180 -2.34 -13.69 -23.01
C ASN A 180 -3.36 -12.90 -23.88
N LYS A 181 -3.43 -11.58 -23.74
CA LYS A 181 -4.34 -10.74 -24.52
C LYS A 181 -3.87 -10.67 -25.98
N LYS A 182 -4.69 -11.15 -26.92
CA LYS A 182 -4.46 -10.92 -28.35
C LYS A 182 -4.70 -9.42 -28.61
N LEU A 183 -3.68 -8.71 -29.11
CA LEU A 183 -3.77 -7.33 -29.60
C LEU A 183 -4.24 -7.34 -31.04
#